data_a0e8930f1933dd3f66c8758f88a9d738
#
_entry.id   a0e8930f1933dd3f66c8758f88a9d738
#
_cell.length_a   1.000
_cell.length_b   1.000
_cell.length_c   1.000
_cell.angle_alpha   90.00
_cell.angle_beta   90.00
_cell.angle_gamma   90.00
#
_symmetry.space_group_name_H-M   'P 1'
#
loop_
_entity.id
_entity.type
_entity.pdbx_description
1 polymer ?
#
loop_
_entity_poly.entity_id
_entity_poly.type
_entity_poly.pdbx_seq_one_letter_code
_entity_poly.pdbx_strand_id
1 'polypeptide(L)'
;MLAKSNEESFATLDIGKINLETCELTLYKSGAASTLIKYSDSVMMFNSPSNPIGIIPDSKISQRECNFNEDDVLVMLSDGVDESMYVYIKEQLQTVYDLKTMTENVCAGAKKKFSEIPKDDITVAAARVVLRSGN
;
A
#
# COMPACT_ATOMS: atom_id res chain seq x y z
N MET A 1 -21.82 -8.68 22.21
CA MET A 1 -21.83 -7.92 22.01
C MET A 1 -22.31 -7.10 21.92
N LEU A 2 -22.41 -7.07 21.71
CA LEU A 2 -22.74 -6.36 21.45
C LEU A 2 -23.15 -5.33 21.63
N ALA A 3 -23.34 -5.45 22.01
CA ALA A 3 -24.13 -4.56 22.20
C ALA A 3 -23.53 -3.32 22.11
N LYS A 4 -22.89 -3.11 22.64
CA LYS A 4 -22.34 -2.08 22.50
C LYS A 4 -22.14 -1.78 21.30
N SER A 5 -22.60 -2.43 20.81
CA SER A 5 -22.36 -2.23 19.74
C SER A 5 -23.16 -1.55 18.92
N ASN A 6 -23.71 -0.72 19.28
CA ASN A 6 -24.22 0.27 18.42
C ASN A 6 -23.10 0.97 17.72
N GLU A 7 -21.93 0.73 18.17
CA GLU A 7 -20.81 1.25 17.44
C GLU A 7 -20.54 0.34 16.26
N GLU A 8 -20.50 0.91 15.10
CA GLU A 8 -20.15 0.15 13.91
C GLU A 8 -18.67 -0.17 13.96
N SER A 9 -18.36 -1.44 13.92
CA SER A 9 -16.98 -1.89 13.86
C SER A 9 -16.67 -2.32 12.45
N PHE A 10 -15.67 -1.71 11.84
CA PHE A 10 -15.20 -2.14 10.54
C PHE A 10 -13.69 -1.98 10.48
N ALA A 11 -13.09 -2.68 9.54
CA ALA A 11 -11.64 -2.66 9.37
C ALA A 11 -11.30 -2.62 7.89
N THR A 12 -10.16 -2.03 7.59
CA THR A 12 -9.60 -2.12 6.25
C THR A 12 -8.59 -3.26 6.23
N LEU A 13 -8.38 -3.83 5.07
CA LEU A 13 -7.47 -4.94 4.91
C LEU A 13 -6.57 -4.67 3.71
N ASP A 14 -5.28 -4.84 3.90
CA ASP A 14 -4.32 -4.67 2.83
C ASP A 14 -3.18 -5.67 3.05
N ILE A 15 -3.19 -6.73 2.28
CA ILE A 15 -2.22 -7.81 2.42
C ILE A 15 -1.52 -8.07 1.10
N GLY A 16 -0.20 -8.17 1.13
CA GLY A 16 0.59 -8.60 -0.02
C GLY A 16 1.26 -9.93 0.31
N LYS A 17 1.03 -10.93 -0.52
CA LYS A 17 1.65 -12.24 -0.38
C LYS A 17 2.59 -12.45 -1.55
N ILE A 18 3.87 -12.60 -1.25
CA ILE A 18 4.91 -12.78 -2.27
C ILE A 18 5.39 -14.22 -2.25
N ASN A 19 5.32 -14.87 -3.42
CA ASN A 19 5.90 -16.19 -3.59
C ASN A 19 7.28 -16.02 -4.22
N LEU A 20 8.31 -16.28 -3.45
CA LEU A 20 9.69 -16.04 -3.89
C LEU A 20 10.18 -17.05 -4.90
N GLU A 21 9.52 -18.20 -5.01
CA GLU A 21 9.90 -19.21 -6.00
C GLU A 21 9.33 -18.90 -7.38
N THR A 22 8.09 -18.43 -7.40
CA THR A 22 7.38 -18.17 -8.67
C THR A 22 7.40 -16.72 -9.10
N CYS A 23 7.85 -15.81 -8.23
CA CYS A 23 7.83 -14.36 -8.48
C CYS A 23 6.41 -13.85 -8.69
N GLU A 24 5.48 -14.41 -7.91
CA GLU A 24 4.08 -13.97 -7.96
C GLU A 24 3.73 -13.18 -6.72
N LEU A 25 3.02 -12.09 -6.92
CA LEU A 25 2.49 -11.27 -5.83
C LEU A 25 0.98 -11.35 -5.89
N THR A 26 0.36 -11.71 -4.76
CA THR A 26 -1.09 -11.67 -4.63
C THR A 26 -1.45 -10.58 -3.63
N LEU A 27 -2.32 -9.67 -4.06
CA LEU A 27 -2.79 -8.57 -3.22
C LEU A 27 -4.22 -8.82 -2.81
N TYR A 28 -4.51 -8.60 -1.53
CA TYR A 28 -5.86 -8.71 -0.98
C TYR A 28 -6.20 -7.36 -0.34
N LYS A 29 -7.28 -6.74 -0.79
CA LYS A 29 -7.67 -5.41 -0.28
C LYS A 29 -9.15 -5.36 0.06
N SER A 30 -9.44 -4.61 1.10
CA SER A 30 -10.81 -4.25 1.43
C SER A 30 -10.79 -2.87 2.06
N GLY A 31 -11.22 -1.86 1.32
CA GLY A 31 -11.34 -0.49 1.82
C GLY A 31 -10.05 0.21 2.17
N ALA A 32 -8.91 -0.36 1.85
CA ALA A 32 -7.62 0.23 2.19
C ALA A 32 -7.17 1.24 1.13
N ALA A 33 -6.17 2.03 1.50
CA ALA A 33 -5.57 2.98 0.56
C ALA A 33 -4.93 2.24 -0.62
N SER A 34 -4.58 2.97 -1.66
CA SER A 34 -4.00 2.36 -2.85
C SER A 34 -2.66 1.70 -2.57
N THR A 35 -2.39 0.64 -3.31
CA THR A 35 -1.09 -0.03 -3.31
C THR A 35 -0.42 0.28 -4.65
N LEU A 36 0.86 0.62 -4.60
CA LEU A 36 1.61 0.90 -5.82
C LEU A 36 2.64 -0.19 -6.03
N ILE A 37 2.82 -0.58 -7.29
CA ILE A 37 3.89 -1.51 -7.66
C ILE A 37 4.72 -0.84 -8.73
N LYS A 38 6.01 -0.70 -8.46
CA LYS A 38 6.94 -0.16 -9.43
C LYS A 38 7.59 -1.32 -10.17
N TYR A 39 7.41 -1.34 -11.47
CA TYR A 39 8.13 -2.21 -12.38
C TYR A 39 9.31 -1.44 -12.98
N SER A 40 10.09 -2.08 -13.84
CA SER A 40 11.29 -1.45 -14.40
C SER A 40 10.99 -0.15 -15.15
N ASP A 41 9.84 -0.08 -15.80
CA ASP A 41 9.51 1.06 -16.66
C ASP A 41 8.15 1.69 -16.37
N SER A 42 7.48 1.25 -15.32
CA SER A 42 6.14 1.75 -15.04
C SER A 42 5.80 1.60 -13.56
N VAL A 43 4.78 2.34 -13.14
CA VAL A 43 4.22 2.21 -11.79
C VAL A 43 2.74 1.91 -11.94
N MET A 44 2.32 0.79 -11.38
CA MET A 44 0.92 0.38 -11.39
C MET A 44 0.30 0.70 -10.04
N MET A 45 -0.95 1.12 -10.06
CA MET A 45 -1.69 1.40 -8.84
C MET A 45 -2.87 0.45 -8.73
N PHE A 46 -3.01 -0.19 -7.58
CA PHE A 46 -4.13 -1.07 -7.31
C PHE A 46 -5.04 -0.44 -6.27
N ASN A 47 -6.24 -0.12 -6.70
CA ASN A 47 -7.29 0.41 -5.83
C ASN A 47 -8.35 -0.66 -5.63
N SER A 48 -8.92 -0.71 -4.43
CA SER A 48 -10.05 -1.60 -4.18
C SER A 48 -11.33 -0.77 -4.15
N PRO A 49 -12.30 -1.12 -4.98
CA PRO A 49 -13.61 -0.47 -4.90
C PRO A 49 -14.44 -1.06 -3.76
N SER A 50 -13.93 -2.10 -3.09
CA SER A 50 -14.68 -2.77 -2.04
C SER A 50 -14.83 -1.87 -0.82
N ASN A 51 -15.95 -2.01 -0.13
CA ASN A 51 -16.16 -1.35 1.13
C ASN A 51 -15.32 -2.04 2.21
N PRO A 52 -14.94 -1.33 3.27
CA PRO A 52 -14.25 -1.96 4.40
C PRO A 52 -15.09 -3.10 4.98
N ILE A 53 -14.39 -4.09 5.53
CA ILE A 53 -15.04 -5.24 6.17
C ILE A 53 -15.90 -4.74 7.32
N GLY A 54 -17.16 -5.17 7.36
CA GLY A 54 -18.07 -4.82 8.44
C GLY A 54 -19.06 -3.72 8.10
N ILE A 55 -18.82 -2.94 7.04
CA ILE A 55 -19.77 -1.90 6.63
C ILE A 55 -20.96 -2.54 5.92
N ILE A 56 -20.70 -3.47 5.01
CA ILE A 56 -21.74 -4.19 4.29
C ILE A 56 -21.53 -5.67 4.58
N PRO A 57 -22.58 -6.37 5.04
CA PRO A 57 -22.42 -7.76 5.48
C PRO A 57 -21.76 -8.70 4.48
N ASP A 58 -22.01 -8.52 3.20
CA ASP A 58 -21.45 -9.39 2.19
C ASP A 58 -20.30 -8.76 1.41
N SER A 59 -19.59 -7.81 2.01
CA SER A 59 -18.45 -7.17 1.37
C SER A 59 -17.40 -8.20 1.02
N LYS A 60 -16.93 -8.14 -0.21
CA LYS A 60 -15.91 -9.07 -0.69
C LYS A 60 -14.55 -8.40 -0.63
N ILE A 61 -13.54 -9.24 -0.39
CA ILE A 61 -12.17 -8.79 -0.47
C ILE A 61 -11.74 -8.81 -1.92
N SER A 62 -11.19 -7.70 -2.40
CA SER A 62 -10.64 -7.65 -3.76
C SER A 62 -9.31 -8.37 -3.78
N GLN A 63 -9.09 -9.14 -4.84
CA GLN A 63 -7.86 -9.90 -5.01
C GLN A 63 -7.26 -9.62 -6.37
N ARG A 64 -5.95 -9.50 -6.41
CA ARG A 64 -5.24 -9.30 -7.66
C ARG A 64 -3.92 -10.05 -7.64
N GLU A 65 -3.63 -10.72 -8.74
CA GLU A 65 -2.36 -11.42 -8.92
C GLU A 65 -1.53 -10.68 -9.96
N CYS A 66 -0.24 -10.56 -9.71
CA CYS A 66 0.66 -9.92 -10.65
C CYS A 66 2.07 -10.47 -10.48
N ASN A 67 2.89 -10.25 -11.48
CA ASN A 67 4.29 -10.65 -11.40
C ASN A 67 5.03 -9.67 -10.50
N PHE A 68 6.05 -10.17 -9.80
CA PHE A 68 6.84 -9.34 -8.91
C PHE A 68 8.26 -9.89 -8.93
N ASN A 69 9.06 -9.32 -9.81
CA ASN A 69 10.40 -9.82 -10.08
C ASN A 69 11.47 -9.03 -9.33
N GLU A 70 12.70 -9.42 -9.52
CA GLU A 70 13.83 -8.72 -8.91
C GLU A 70 13.76 -7.22 -9.23
N ASP A 71 14.06 -6.41 -8.22
CA ASP A 71 14.03 -4.95 -8.27
C ASP A 71 12.66 -4.29 -8.38
N ASP A 72 11.59 -5.05 -8.53
CA ASP A 72 10.26 -4.48 -8.43
C ASP A 72 10.00 -4.05 -6.98
N VAL A 73 9.21 -3.01 -6.80
CA VAL A 73 8.93 -2.44 -5.48
C VAL A 73 7.44 -2.42 -5.23
N LEU A 74 7.05 -2.92 -4.07
CA LEU A 74 5.68 -2.85 -3.59
C LEU A 74 5.60 -1.75 -2.54
N VAL A 75 4.62 -0.86 -2.65
CA VAL A 75 4.40 0.19 -1.65
C VAL A 75 2.98 0.12 -1.14
N MET A 76 2.84 0.02 0.17
CA MET A 76 1.56 0.01 0.84
C MET A 76 1.46 1.24 1.73
N LEU A 77 0.29 1.85 1.76
CA LEU A 77 0.07 3.15 2.41
C LEU A 77 -1.10 3.06 3.38
N SER A 78 -1.00 3.80 4.47
CA SER A 78 -2.15 3.98 5.35
C SER A 78 -3.03 5.12 4.83
N ASP A 79 -4.24 5.25 5.39
CA ASP A 79 -5.19 6.28 4.96
C ASP A 79 -4.70 7.70 5.20
N GLY A 80 -3.68 7.88 6.02
CA GLY A 80 -3.09 9.20 6.23
C GLY A 80 -2.36 9.74 5.00
N VAL A 81 -2.14 8.88 4.00
CA VAL A 81 -1.51 9.29 2.74
C VAL A 81 -2.60 9.24 1.67
N ASP A 82 -3.13 10.39 1.30
CA ASP A 82 -4.21 10.41 0.34
C ASP A 82 -3.72 10.52 -1.10
N GLU A 83 -4.66 10.46 -2.03
CA GLU A 83 -4.32 10.40 -3.45
C GLU A 83 -3.58 11.64 -3.98
N SER A 84 -3.65 12.76 -3.27
CA SER A 84 -2.91 13.95 -3.69
C SER A 84 -1.39 13.75 -3.61
N MET A 85 -0.94 12.72 -2.90
CA MET A 85 0.47 12.39 -2.78
C MET A 85 0.95 11.40 -3.84
N TYR A 86 0.04 10.81 -4.62
CA TYR A 86 0.41 9.71 -5.50
C TYR A 86 1.41 10.11 -6.60
N VAL A 87 1.29 11.31 -7.14
CA VAL A 87 2.24 11.79 -8.15
C VAL A 87 3.65 11.87 -7.55
N TYR A 88 3.74 12.42 -6.34
CA TYR A 88 5.01 12.52 -5.64
C TYR A 88 5.59 11.14 -5.33
N ILE A 89 4.74 10.22 -4.88
CA ILE A 89 5.19 8.86 -4.58
C ILE A 89 5.71 8.16 -5.82
N LYS A 90 5.03 8.30 -6.94
CA LYS A 90 5.50 7.73 -8.20
C LYS A 90 6.85 8.29 -8.60
N GLU A 91 7.03 9.59 -8.43
CA GLU A 91 8.30 10.23 -8.73
C GLU A 91 9.40 9.71 -7.83
N GLN A 92 9.13 9.56 -6.53
CA GLN A 92 10.08 8.99 -5.59
C GLN A 92 10.46 7.56 -5.98
N LEU A 93 9.49 6.75 -6.37
CA LEU A 93 9.75 5.39 -6.80
C LEU A 93 10.64 5.33 -8.03
N GLN A 94 10.52 6.30 -8.92
CA GLN A 94 11.28 6.33 -10.16
C GLN A 94 12.69 6.91 -9.99
N THR A 95 12.91 7.71 -8.96
CA THR A 95 14.17 8.45 -8.82
C THR A 95 15.00 8.04 -7.60
N VAL A 96 14.40 7.41 -6.60
CA VAL A 96 15.11 7.04 -5.36
C VAL A 96 15.13 5.53 -5.24
N TYR A 97 16.31 4.96 -5.33
CA TYR A 97 16.46 3.50 -5.23
C TYR A 97 16.35 2.99 -3.79
N ASP A 98 16.97 3.68 -2.85
CA ASP A 98 16.98 3.23 -1.46
C ASP A 98 15.61 3.34 -0.82
N LEU A 99 15.05 2.21 -0.40
CA LEU A 99 13.69 2.18 0.13
C LEU A 99 13.52 2.96 1.42
N LYS A 100 14.54 2.93 2.27
CA LYS A 100 14.47 3.70 3.52
C LYS A 100 14.35 5.19 3.21
N THR A 101 15.21 5.68 2.33
CA THR A 101 15.17 7.09 1.93
C THR A 101 13.83 7.44 1.28
N MET A 102 13.36 6.58 0.39
CA MET A 102 12.09 6.81 -0.30
C MET A 102 10.92 6.89 0.68
N THR A 103 10.82 5.93 1.60
CA THR A 103 9.72 5.94 2.56
C THR A 103 9.81 7.12 3.53
N GLU A 104 11.01 7.49 3.94
CA GLU A 104 11.18 8.68 4.79
C GLU A 104 10.78 9.95 4.06
N ASN A 105 11.12 10.07 2.78
CA ASN A 105 10.72 11.22 1.98
C ASN A 105 9.21 11.32 1.84
N VAL A 106 8.56 10.19 1.60
CA VAL A 106 7.10 10.17 1.45
C VAL A 106 6.43 10.56 2.77
N CYS A 107 6.90 10.02 3.89
CA CYS A 107 6.36 10.37 5.20
C CYS A 107 6.56 11.86 5.51
N ALA A 108 7.73 12.38 5.23
CA ALA A 108 8.02 13.80 5.46
C ALA A 108 7.14 14.70 4.59
N GLY A 109 6.96 14.31 3.33
CA GLY A 109 6.09 15.04 2.40
C GLY A 109 4.65 15.06 2.87
N ALA A 110 4.16 13.91 3.35
CA ALA A 110 2.79 13.81 3.84
C ALA A 110 2.60 14.65 5.11
N LYS A 111 3.54 14.60 6.03
CA LYS A 111 3.46 15.41 7.25
C LYS A 111 3.46 16.90 6.93
N LYS A 112 4.28 17.33 5.99
CA LYS A 112 4.33 18.72 5.60
C LYS A 112 3.03 19.18 4.96
N LYS A 113 2.47 18.34 4.09
CA LYS A 113 1.25 18.66 3.38
C LYS A 113 0.05 18.79 4.31
N PHE A 114 -0.02 17.95 5.33
CA PHE A 114 -1.16 17.91 6.23
C PHE A 114 -0.86 18.48 7.62
N SER A 115 0.16 19.32 7.74
CA SER A 115 0.59 19.84 9.03
C SER A 115 -0.47 20.68 9.75
N GLU A 116 -1.34 21.33 9.00
CA GLU A 116 -2.35 22.21 9.59
C GLU A 116 -3.67 21.48 9.90
N ILE A 117 -3.85 20.31 9.34
CA ILE A 117 -5.06 19.52 9.52
C ILE A 117 -4.67 18.17 10.06
N PRO A 118 -4.81 17.96 11.38
CA PRO A 118 -4.48 16.65 11.93
C PRO A 118 -5.29 15.57 11.24
N LYS A 119 -4.62 14.59 10.70
CA LYS A 119 -5.23 13.44 10.06
C LYS A 119 -4.78 12.17 10.75
N ASP A 120 -5.14 11.05 10.19
CA ASP A 120 -4.72 9.77 10.72
C ASP A 120 -3.21 9.64 10.69
N ASP A 121 -2.70 8.71 11.44
CA ASP A 121 -1.29 8.37 11.43
C ASP A 121 -0.85 7.99 10.03
N ILE A 122 0.39 8.28 9.72
CA ILE A 122 0.96 8.03 8.41
C ILE A 122 1.89 6.83 8.51
N THR A 123 1.62 5.82 7.69
CA THR A 123 2.49 4.66 7.58
C THR A 123 2.75 4.40 6.10
N VAL A 124 4.01 4.21 5.75
CA VAL A 124 4.43 3.84 4.40
C VAL A 124 5.32 2.62 4.54
N ALA A 125 4.93 1.54 3.89
CA ALA A 125 5.71 0.31 3.88
C ALA A 125 6.12 -0.02 2.45
N ALA A 126 7.38 -0.38 2.26
CA ALA A 126 7.87 -0.73 0.93
C ALA A 126 8.72 -1.99 1.00
N ALA A 127 8.64 -2.78 -0.06
CA ALA A 127 9.41 -4.02 -0.17
C ALA A 127 9.94 -4.18 -1.58
N ARG A 128 11.16 -4.66 -1.69
CA ARG A 128 11.81 -4.95 -2.97
C ARG A 128 12.36 -6.37 -2.93
N VAL A 129 12.20 -7.09 -4.04
CA VAL A 129 12.84 -8.39 -4.16
C VAL A 129 14.27 -8.18 -4.62
N VAL A 130 15.21 -8.73 -3.87
CA VAL A 130 16.63 -8.67 -4.22
C VAL A 130 17.13 -10.09 -4.33
N LEU A 131 17.82 -10.39 -5.42
CA LEU A 131 18.43 -11.69 -5.53
C LEU A 131 19.65 -11.74 -4.61
N ARG A 132 19.73 -12.83 -3.87
CA ARG A 132 20.90 -13.10 -3.07
C ARG A 132 22.03 -13.40 -4.02
N SER A 133 23.12 -12.67 -3.92
CA SER A 133 24.31 -13.03 -4.66
C SER A 133 24.75 -14.36 -4.08
N GLY A 134 24.85 -15.32 -4.90
CA GLY A 134 25.09 -16.64 -4.50
C GLY A 134 26.38 -16.85 -3.78
N ASN A 135 26.64 -17.37 -3.03
CA ASN A 135 27.64 -17.67 -2.42
C ASN A 135 27.97 -18.09 -2.01
#